data_4f50ca8915d90f7df7153533ebf534ea
#
_entry.id   4f50ca8915d90f7df7153533ebf534ea
#
_cell.length_a   1.000
_cell.length_b   1.000
_cell.length_c   1.000
_cell.angle_alpha   90.00
_cell.angle_beta   90.00
_cell.angle_gamma   90.00
#
_symmetry.space_group_name_H-M   'P 1'
#
loop_
_entity.id
_entity.type
_entity.pdbx_description
1 polymer ?
#
loop_
_entity_poly.entity_id
_entity_poly.type
_entity_poly.pdbx_seq_one_letter_code
_entity_poly.pdbx_strand_id
1 'polypeptide(L)'
;MDTELRDTYIRLHGTCFPGAELPIAFEVGGATEGVEEIPPPKGWRCFVCDVARVRKGQSLAFSEDSIGCRGGRFYLGYDTERAPDFRYFLSYGKPGVVEGERYRQTPELVXELDRGTARIPTKGKSIVFKRWDNLTAADNPDAVVFFVRPEVISGLFTLANFDRPDPCGVICPFGAGCSSVFHYPWLEQQSDDPKAVLGLFDPSARPCVPVDVVTMAFPMKKFEKVIGFMEESFLITGTWEKVMKKIARSNALHSP
;
A
#
# COMPACT_ATOMS: atom_id res chain seq x y z
N MET A 1 -5.27 12.70 13.69
CA MET A 1 -4.01 11.94 13.96
C MET A 1 -3.36 12.42 15.24
N ASP A 2 -2.94 11.50 16.13
CA ASP A 2 -2.16 11.86 17.32
C ASP A 2 -0.72 12.20 16.88
N THR A 3 -0.29 13.44 17.11
CA THR A 3 1.03 13.90 16.68
C THR A 3 2.15 13.32 17.57
N GLU A 4 1.86 12.96 18.81
CA GLU A 4 2.83 12.28 19.68
C GLU A 4 3.09 10.86 19.14
N LEU A 5 2.05 10.16 18.70
CA LEU A 5 2.19 8.85 18.09
C LEU A 5 2.99 8.94 16.78
N ARG A 6 2.73 9.97 15.96
CA ARG A 6 3.48 10.22 14.73
C ARG A 6 4.98 10.35 15.02
N ASP A 7 5.32 11.22 15.98
CA ASP A 7 6.72 11.54 16.29
C ASP A 7 7.43 10.34 16.95
N THR A 8 6.70 9.60 17.79
CA THR A 8 7.20 8.34 18.37
C THR A 8 7.58 7.36 17.27
N TYR A 9 6.69 7.18 16.27
CA TYR A 9 6.99 6.26 15.18
C TYR A 9 8.19 6.73 14.35
N ILE A 10 8.32 8.02 14.07
CA ILE A 10 9.48 8.54 13.32
C ILE A 10 10.79 8.14 14.02
N ARG A 11 10.85 8.33 15.33
CA ARG A 11 12.02 7.97 16.15
C ARG A 11 12.31 6.46 16.09
N LEU A 12 11.27 5.66 16.30
CA LEU A 12 11.39 4.19 16.28
C LEU A 12 11.79 3.66 14.88
N HIS A 13 11.19 4.23 13.83
CA HIS A 13 11.52 3.88 12.46
C HIS A 13 13.01 4.11 12.17
N GLY A 14 13.53 5.26 12.54
CA GLY A 14 14.94 5.59 12.33
C GLY A 14 15.89 4.63 13.06
N THR A 15 15.47 4.14 14.22
CA THR A 15 16.28 3.19 15.01
C THR A 15 16.18 1.77 14.45
N CYS A 16 14.95 1.30 14.15
CA CYS A 16 14.71 -0.09 13.77
C CYS A 16 14.99 -0.39 12.29
N PHE A 17 14.81 0.61 11.42
CA PHE A 17 14.92 0.46 9.97
C PHE A 17 15.80 1.57 9.37
N PRO A 18 17.05 1.69 9.80
CA PRO A 18 17.91 2.79 9.36
C PRO A 18 18.05 2.82 7.83
N GLY A 19 17.79 3.99 7.24
CA GLY A 19 17.88 4.21 5.80
C GLY A 19 16.64 3.80 5.00
N ALA A 20 15.63 3.18 5.64
CA ALA A 20 14.38 2.86 4.94
C ALA A 20 13.50 4.10 4.78
N GLU A 21 12.73 4.15 3.70
CA GLU A 21 11.75 5.23 3.50
C GLU A 21 10.65 5.16 4.56
N LEU A 22 10.22 6.32 5.04
CA LEU A 22 9.01 6.40 5.87
C LEU A 22 7.79 5.97 5.04
N PRO A 23 6.79 5.33 5.66
CA PRO A 23 5.60 4.94 4.91
C PRO A 23 4.79 6.14 4.45
N ILE A 24 3.98 5.94 3.43
CA ILE A 24 2.95 6.89 3.07
C ILE A 24 1.64 6.48 3.75
N ALA A 25 0.79 7.45 4.03
CA ALA A 25 -0.55 7.23 4.59
C ALA A 25 -1.57 7.71 3.59
N PHE A 26 -2.77 7.12 3.58
CA PHE A 26 -3.86 7.64 2.76
C PHE A 26 -5.15 7.74 3.56
N GLU A 27 -5.98 8.71 3.16
CA GLU A 27 -7.25 9.00 3.82
C GLU A 27 -8.33 9.30 2.78
N VAL A 28 -9.43 8.56 2.82
CA VAL A 28 -10.58 8.77 1.94
C VAL A 28 -11.43 9.93 2.47
N GLY A 29 -11.54 10.99 1.68
CA GLY A 29 -12.27 12.19 2.09
C GLY A 29 -11.47 13.05 3.06
N GLY A 30 -10.16 12.90 3.09
CA GLY A 30 -9.28 13.71 3.94
C GLY A 30 -9.28 15.18 3.54
N ALA A 31 -8.88 16.05 4.49
CA ALA A 31 -8.79 17.48 4.26
C ALA A 31 -7.73 17.82 3.20
N THR A 32 -8.07 18.65 2.24
CA THR A 32 -7.19 19.02 1.13
C THR A 32 -6.48 20.35 1.35
N GLU A 33 -6.69 21.01 2.50
CA GLU A 33 -6.01 22.27 2.80
C GLU A 33 -4.49 22.07 2.83
N GLY A 34 -3.77 22.85 2.03
CA GLY A 34 -2.31 22.74 1.94
C GLY A 34 -1.81 21.49 1.18
N VAL A 35 -2.70 20.77 0.51
CA VAL A 35 -2.37 19.57 -0.27
C VAL A 35 -2.47 19.90 -1.76
N GLU A 36 -1.52 19.42 -2.57
CA GLU A 36 -1.58 19.62 -4.02
C GLU A 36 -2.67 18.73 -4.64
N GLU A 37 -3.66 19.35 -5.27
CA GLU A 37 -4.68 18.62 -6.01
C GLU A 37 -4.12 18.24 -7.38
N ILE A 38 -4.22 16.95 -7.73
CA ILE A 38 -3.65 16.44 -8.97
C ILE A 38 -4.64 16.67 -10.12
N PRO A 39 -4.23 17.35 -11.19
CA PRO A 39 -5.11 17.58 -12.34
C PRO A 39 -5.33 16.30 -13.15
N PRO A 40 -6.34 16.29 -14.04
CA PRO A 40 -6.55 15.16 -14.94
C PRO A 40 -5.30 14.87 -15.76
N PRO A 41 -4.88 13.59 -15.86
CA PRO A 41 -3.69 13.26 -16.63
C PRO A 41 -3.93 13.35 -18.15
N LYS A 42 -2.89 13.63 -18.89
CA LYS A 42 -2.97 13.75 -20.37
C LYS A 42 -3.02 12.39 -21.08
N GLY A 43 -3.11 11.29 -20.35
CA GLY A 43 -3.14 9.95 -20.91
C GLY A 43 -3.07 8.89 -19.83
N TRP A 44 -2.85 7.65 -20.23
CA TRP A 44 -2.75 6.55 -19.29
C TRP A 44 -1.53 6.71 -18.38
N ARG A 45 -1.75 6.53 -17.06
CA ARG A 45 -0.68 6.56 -16.05
C ARG A 45 -1.03 5.53 -14.97
N CYS A 46 -0.05 4.75 -14.57
CA CYS A 46 -0.22 3.81 -13.47
C CYS A 46 -0.30 4.58 -12.14
N PHE A 47 -1.35 4.36 -11.37
CA PHE A 47 -1.55 5.07 -10.11
C PHE A 47 -0.44 4.75 -9.09
N VAL A 48 0.07 3.52 -9.09
CA VAL A 48 1.19 3.17 -8.19
C VAL A 48 2.43 4.04 -8.49
N CYS A 49 2.65 4.39 -9.77
CA CYS A 49 3.72 5.31 -10.14
C CYS A 49 3.42 6.74 -9.68
N ASP A 50 2.14 7.15 -9.70
CA ASP A 50 1.77 8.52 -9.31
C ASP A 50 2.09 8.81 -7.84
N VAL A 51 1.95 7.81 -6.95
CA VAL A 51 2.27 8.03 -5.53
C VAL A 51 3.77 8.08 -5.23
N ALA A 52 4.65 7.91 -6.24
CA ALA A 52 6.09 8.09 -6.04
C ALA A 52 6.45 9.48 -5.51
N ARG A 53 5.69 10.50 -5.89
CA ARG A 53 5.90 11.88 -5.39
C ARG A 53 5.59 11.97 -3.88
N VAL A 54 4.60 11.20 -3.41
CA VAL A 54 4.25 11.16 -1.98
C VAL A 54 5.41 10.56 -1.17
N ARG A 55 6.02 9.48 -1.69
CA ARG A 55 7.18 8.86 -1.05
C ARG A 55 8.34 9.85 -0.90
N LYS A 56 8.44 10.82 -1.82
CA LYS A 56 9.45 11.90 -1.77
C LYS A 56 9.04 13.08 -0.90
N GLY A 57 7.89 13.02 -0.22
CA GLY A 57 7.47 14.01 0.76
C GLY A 57 6.42 15.00 0.30
N GLN A 58 5.86 14.86 -0.91
CA GLN A 58 4.78 15.72 -1.34
C GLN A 58 3.44 15.22 -0.78
N SER A 59 2.54 16.14 -0.46
CA SER A 59 1.17 15.81 -0.01
C SER A 59 0.25 16.01 -1.20
N LEU A 60 -0.44 14.95 -1.63
CA LEU A 60 -1.21 14.94 -2.88
C LEU A 60 -2.66 14.51 -2.64
N ALA A 61 -3.60 15.15 -3.33
CA ALA A 61 -5.01 14.76 -3.33
C ALA A 61 -5.40 14.30 -4.74
N PHE A 62 -6.00 13.13 -4.82
CA PHE A 62 -6.48 12.55 -6.08
C PHE A 62 -8.00 12.48 -6.05
N SER A 63 -8.62 13.01 -7.10
CA SER A 63 -10.06 12.94 -7.33
C SER A 63 -10.35 11.92 -8.44
N GLU A 64 -11.64 11.71 -8.71
CA GLU A 64 -12.09 10.83 -9.79
C GLU A 64 -11.40 11.15 -11.13
N ASP A 65 -11.26 12.44 -11.44
CA ASP A 65 -10.72 12.88 -12.73
C ASP A 65 -9.19 12.80 -12.81
N SER A 66 -8.51 12.67 -11.68
CA SER A 66 -7.04 12.66 -11.66
C SER A 66 -6.42 11.26 -11.81
N ILE A 67 -7.24 10.20 -11.85
CA ILE A 67 -6.74 8.81 -11.96
C ILE A 67 -6.68 8.40 -13.43
N GLY A 68 -5.46 8.15 -13.94
CA GLY A 68 -5.23 7.88 -15.36
C GLY A 68 -5.45 6.44 -15.82
N CYS A 69 -5.63 5.48 -14.91
CA CYS A 69 -5.83 4.10 -15.30
C CYS A 69 -7.15 3.52 -14.78
N ARG A 70 -7.79 2.68 -15.59
CA ARG A 70 -9.08 2.06 -15.25
C ARG A 70 -8.99 1.19 -13.99
N GLY A 71 -7.90 0.44 -13.83
CA GLY A 71 -7.68 -0.38 -12.64
C GLY A 71 -7.60 0.49 -11.38
N GLY A 72 -6.87 1.61 -11.44
CA GLY A 72 -6.80 2.56 -10.33
C GLY A 72 -8.17 3.11 -9.99
N ARG A 73 -8.93 3.60 -10.99
CA ARG A 73 -10.29 4.13 -10.78
C ARG A 73 -11.18 3.09 -10.08
N PHE A 74 -11.15 1.85 -10.53
CA PHE A 74 -11.97 0.77 -9.97
C PHE A 74 -11.57 0.42 -8.53
N TYR A 75 -10.28 0.14 -8.30
CA TYR A 75 -9.81 -0.30 -6.97
C TYR A 75 -9.82 0.82 -5.93
N LEU A 76 -9.70 2.08 -6.38
CA LEU A 76 -9.83 3.22 -5.48
C LEU A 76 -11.30 3.65 -5.27
N GLY A 77 -12.25 2.96 -5.90
CA GLY A 77 -13.67 3.12 -5.63
C GLY A 77 -14.39 4.19 -6.46
N TYR A 78 -13.71 4.82 -7.42
CA TYR A 78 -14.35 5.83 -8.28
C TYR A 78 -15.28 5.21 -9.32
N ASP A 79 -14.91 4.04 -9.86
CA ASP A 79 -15.78 3.31 -10.79
C ASP A 79 -16.48 2.19 -10.03
N THR A 80 -17.80 2.12 -10.12
CA THR A 80 -18.60 1.08 -9.46
C THR A 80 -18.58 -0.24 -10.22
N GLU A 81 -18.34 -0.18 -11.52
CA GLU A 81 -18.30 -1.36 -12.38
C GLU A 81 -17.05 -1.33 -13.25
N ARG A 82 -16.55 -2.50 -13.57
CA ARG A 82 -15.46 -2.60 -14.53
C ARG A 82 -15.98 -2.31 -15.93
N ALA A 83 -15.11 -1.78 -16.79
CA ALA A 83 -15.41 -1.67 -18.22
C ALA A 83 -15.79 -3.06 -18.77
N PRO A 84 -16.74 -3.16 -19.71
CA PRO A 84 -17.29 -4.44 -20.16
C PRO A 84 -16.25 -5.49 -20.59
N ASP A 85 -15.17 -5.08 -21.24
CA ASP A 85 -14.14 -6.00 -21.70
C ASP A 85 -13.01 -6.23 -20.70
N PHE A 86 -13.06 -5.60 -19.52
CA PHE A 86 -11.97 -5.68 -18.53
C PHE A 86 -11.78 -7.13 -18.02
N ARG A 87 -12.87 -7.91 -17.90
CA ARG A 87 -12.76 -9.31 -17.48
C ARG A 87 -12.00 -10.15 -18.52
N TYR A 88 -12.16 -9.82 -19.80
CA TYR A 88 -11.41 -10.48 -20.87
C TYR A 88 -9.95 -10.02 -20.84
N PHE A 89 -9.72 -8.74 -20.60
CA PHE A 89 -8.35 -8.20 -20.46
C PHE A 89 -7.57 -8.91 -19.34
N LEU A 90 -8.21 -9.17 -18.19
CA LEU A 90 -7.54 -9.86 -17.09
C LEU A 90 -7.48 -11.40 -17.27
N SER A 91 -8.07 -11.94 -18.32
CA SER A 91 -8.05 -13.38 -18.62
C SER A 91 -7.49 -13.64 -20.01
N TYR A 92 -8.10 -14.52 -20.77
CA TYR A 92 -7.55 -14.95 -22.05
C TYR A 92 -7.72 -13.95 -23.22
N GLY A 93 -8.35 -12.83 -22.98
CA GLY A 93 -8.57 -11.84 -24.03
C GLY A 93 -9.85 -12.07 -24.81
N LYS A 94 -10.05 -11.27 -25.85
CA LYS A 94 -11.21 -11.37 -26.76
C LYS A 94 -10.70 -11.10 -28.18
N PRO A 95 -10.67 -12.12 -29.03
CA PRO A 95 -10.07 -12.00 -30.37
C PRO A 95 -10.55 -10.77 -31.14
N GLY A 96 -9.63 -10.01 -31.70
CA GLY A 96 -9.93 -8.81 -32.48
C GLY A 96 -10.34 -7.58 -31.65
N VAL A 97 -10.46 -7.72 -30.32
CA VAL A 97 -10.90 -6.63 -29.43
C VAL A 97 -9.84 -6.28 -28.37
N VAL A 98 -9.40 -7.25 -27.59
CA VAL A 98 -8.43 -7.02 -26.53
C VAL A 98 -7.55 -8.23 -26.30
N GLU A 99 -6.24 -8.02 -26.21
CA GLU A 99 -5.30 -9.06 -25.79
C GLU A 99 -5.44 -9.27 -24.27
N GLY A 100 -5.41 -10.53 -23.82
CA GLY A 100 -5.55 -10.84 -22.40
C GLY A 100 -4.21 -10.87 -21.67
N GLU A 101 -4.17 -10.28 -20.49
CA GLU A 101 -3.00 -10.35 -19.62
C GLU A 101 -2.86 -11.67 -18.86
N ARG A 102 -3.91 -12.52 -18.90
CA ARG A 102 -3.92 -13.89 -18.37
C ARG A 102 -3.61 -13.99 -16.87
N TYR A 103 -4.03 -12.99 -16.07
CA TYR A 103 -3.93 -13.01 -14.61
C TYR A 103 -4.93 -13.98 -13.97
N ARG A 104 -6.01 -14.29 -14.70
CA ARG A 104 -6.99 -15.33 -14.33
C ARG A 104 -7.24 -16.19 -15.56
N GLN A 105 -7.54 -17.45 -15.34
CA GLN A 105 -7.75 -18.39 -16.42
C GLN A 105 -8.94 -18.02 -17.30
N THR A 106 -10.05 -17.57 -16.68
CA THR A 106 -11.27 -17.24 -17.43
C THR A 106 -11.88 -15.92 -16.96
N PRO A 107 -12.73 -15.29 -17.82
CA PRO A 107 -13.47 -14.09 -17.43
C PRO A 107 -14.43 -14.32 -16.25
N GLU A 108 -14.94 -15.55 -16.10
CA GLU A 108 -15.85 -15.90 -14.99
C GLU A 108 -15.12 -15.80 -13.64
N LEU A 109 -13.88 -16.25 -13.58
CA LEU A 109 -13.06 -16.13 -12.37
C LEU A 109 -12.78 -14.67 -12.01
N VAL A 110 -12.69 -13.81 -12.99
CA VAL A 110 -12.61 -12.37 -12.76
C VAL A 110 -13.91 -11.81 -12.17
N UNK A 111 -14.86 -12.12 -12.62
CA UNK A 111 -16.06 -11.76 -12.20
C UNK A 111 -16.37 -12.16 -10.87
N GLU A 112 -16.10 -13.41 -10.55
CA GLU A 112 -16.30 -13.91 -9.19
C GLU A 112 -15.46 -13.11 -8.17
N LEU A 113 -14.23 -12.82 -8.50
CA LEU A 113 -13.36 -12.04 -7.63
C LEU A 113 -13.98 -10.68 -7.28
N ASP A 114 -14.67 -10.06 -8.22
CA ASP A 114 -15.26 -8.74 -8.02
C ASP A 114 -16.56 -8.78 -7.20
N ARG A 115 -17.25 -9.92 -7.21
CA ARG A 115 -18.50 -10.08 -6.47
C ARG A 115 -18.21 -10.11 -4.96
N GLY A 116 -19.00 -9.39 -4.22
CA GLY A 116 -18.91 -9.42 -2.76
C GLY A 116 -17.75 -8.67 -2.15
N THR A 117 -16.88 -8.07 -2.97
CA THR A 117 -15.80 -7.25 -2.42
C THR A 117 -16.29 -5.80 -2.25
N ALA A 118 -16.29 -5.30 -1.01
CA ALA A 118 -16.71 -3.93 -0.73
C ALA A 118 -15.83 -2.91 -1.45
N ARG A 119 -16.42 -1.82 -1.89
CA ARG A 119 -15.72 -0.74 -2.58
C ARG A 119 -15.37 0.39 -1.62
N ILE A 120 -14.25 1.04 -1.86
CA ILE A 120 -13.91 2.27 -1.13
C ILE A 120 -14.96 3.32 -1.49
N PRO A 121 -15.61 4.00 -0.51
CA PRO A 121 -16.69 4.96 -0.80
C PRO A 121 -16.13 6.33 -1.17
N THR A 122 -15.52 6.43 -2.36
CA THR A 122 -14.82 7.65 -2.82
C THR A 122 -15.66 8.58 -3.68
N LYS A 123 -16.87 8.17 -4.08
CA LYS A 123 -17.69 9.02 -4.96
C LYS A 123 -17.87 10.42 -4.39
N GLY A 124 -17.46 11.43 -5.14
CA GLY A 124 -17.55 12.84 -4.73
C GLY A 124 -16.50 13.25 -3.69
N LYS A 125 -15.50 12.41 -3.42
CA LYS A 125 -14.43 12.70 -2.45
C LYS A 125 -13.07 12.59 -3.12
N SER A 126 -12.07 13.24 -2.54
CA SER A 126 -10.68 13.00 -2.89
C SER A 126 -10.08 11.95 -1.95
N ILE A 127 -9.04 11.26 -2.40
CA ILE A 127 -8.19 10.47 -1.51
C ILE A 127 -6.91 11.28 -1.31
N VAL A 128 -6.58 11.58 -0.07
CA VAL A 128 -5.39 12.36 0.29
C VAL A 128 -4.27 11.40 0.67
N PHE A 129 -3.09 11.65 0.11
CA PHE A 129 -1.87 10.87 0.38
C PHE A 129 -0.80 11.77 0.97
N LYS A 130 -0.21 11.37 2.10
CA LYS A 130 0.89 12.09 2.74
C LYS A 130 1.95 11.09 3.19
N ARG A 131 3.22 11.49 3.17
CA ARG A 131 4.24 10.70 3.85
C ARG A 131 4.03 10.87 5.36
N TRP A 132 4.36 9.85 6.14
CA TRP A 132 4.06 9.78 7.58
C TRP A 132 4.46 11.04 8.34
N ASP A 133 5.64 11.61 8.03
CA ASP A 133 6.14 12.81 8.71
C ASP A 133 5.39 14.10 8.34
N ASN A 134 4.56 14.07 7.29
CA ASN A 134 3.73 15.21 6.90
C ASN A 134 2.30 15.14 7.47
N LEU A 135 1.99 14.10 8.25
CA LEU A 135 0.68 14.01 8.90
C LEU A 135 0.55 15.05 10.00
N THR A 136 -0.65 15.58 10.16
CA THR A 136 -0.99 16.63 11.15
C THR A 136 -2.12 16.15 12.05
N ALA A 137 -2.45 16.93 13.05
CA ALA A 137 -3.57 16.62 13.94
C ALA A 137 -4.94 16.54 13.20
N ALA A 138 -5.05 17.18 12.03
CA ALA A 138 -6.29 17.16 11.24
C ALA A 138 -6.46 15.85 10.44
N ASP A 139 -5.41 15.07 10.24
CA ASP A 139 -5.46 13.86 9.42
C ASP A 139 -5.98 12.65 10.21
N ASN A 140 -6.70 11.76 9.52
CA ASN A 140 -7.24 10.53 10.10
C ASN A 140 -7.06 9.39 9.08
N PRO A 141 -5.83 8.92 8.84
CA PRO A 141 -5.57 7.96 7.77
C PRO A 141 -6.33 6.64 7.91
N ASP A 142 -6.69 6.05 6.78
CA ASP A 142 -7.28 4.70 6.74
C ASP A 142 -6.20 3.63 6.86
N ALA A 143 -5.03 3.86 6.25
CA ALA A 143 -3.95 2.89 6.27
C ALA A 143 -2.60 3.56 5.95
N VAL A 144 -1.52 2.86 6.29
CA VAL A 144 -0.16 3.24 5.90
C VAL A 144 0.43 2.18 4.99
N VAL A 145 1.27 2.61 4.04
CA VAL A 145 1.88 1.73 3.05
C VAL A 145 3.39 1.95 3.04
N PHE A 146 4.12 0.91 3.30
CA PHE A 146 5.59 0.86 3.22
C PHE A 146 6.00 0.40 1.82
N PHE A 147 6.92 1.11 1.20
CA PHE A 147 7.57 0.72 -0.05
C PHE A 147 9.01 0.38 0.33
N VAL A 148 9.28 -0.88 0.60
CA VAL A 148 10.51 -1.28 1.29
C VAL A 148 11.08 -2.59 0.76
N ARG A 149 12.32 -2.84 1.14
CA ARG A 149 13.08 -4.03 0.77
C ARG A 149 12.77 -5.20 1.73
N PRO A 150 13.08 -6.44 1.31
CA PRO A 150 12.73 -7.63 2.11
C PRO A 150 13.22 -7.63 3.56
N GLU A 151 14.37 -7.03 3.85
CA GLU A 151 14.86 -7.00 5.24
C GLU A 151 13.95 -6.15 6.14
N VAL A 152 13.41 -5.06 5.61
CA VAL A 152 12.44 -4.24 6.37
C VAL A 152 11.12 -5.02 6.51
N ILE A 153 10.70 -5.70 5.43
CA ILE A 153 9.51 -6.58 5.46
C ILE A 153 9.66 -7.61 6.60
N SER A 154 10.84 -8.21 6.75
CA SER A 154 11.07 -9.20 7.82
C SER A 154 10.77 -8.61 9.21
N GLY A 155 11.22 -7.39 9.47
CA GLY A 155 10.91 -6.71 10.74
C GLY A 155 9.43 -6.38 10.88
N LEU A 156 8.82 -5.85 9.83
CA LEU A 156 7.38 -5.53 9.83
C LEU A 156 6.52 -6.80 10.02
N PHE A 157 6.98 -7.95 9.49
CA PHE A 157 6.30 -9.24 9.67
C PHE A 157 6.30 -9.67 11.14
N THR A 158 7.42 -9.47 11.85
CA THR A 158 7.45 -9.80 13.30
C THR A 158 6.45 -8.91 14.05
N LEU A 159 6.39 -7.62 13.70
CA LEU A 159 5.43 -6.69 14.33
C LEU A 159 3.98 -7.07 14.04
N ALA A 160 3.67 -7.47 12.79
CA ALA A 160 2.32 -7.82 12.39
C ALA A 160 1.77 -9.05 13.12
N ASN A 161 2.67 -9.88 13.68
CA ASN A 161 2.33 -11.12 14.36
C ASN A 161 2.62 -11.09 15.87
N PHE A 162 3.13 -9.97 16.40
CA PHE A 162 3.65 -9.90 17.77
C PHE A 162 2.55 -10.08 18.83
N ASP A 163 1.37 -9.54 18.58
CA ASP A 163 0.27 -9.50 19.54
C ASP A 163 -0.79 -10.60 19.32
N ARG A 164 -0.44 -11.67 18.60
CA ARG A 164 -1.43 -12.69 18.24
C ARG A 164 -0.85 -14.11 18.33
N PRO A 165 -1.69 -15.10 18.68
CA PRO A 165 -1.21 -16.50 18.82
C PRO A 165 -1.10 -17.24 17.48
N ASP A 166 -1.84 -16.83 16.45
CA ASP A 166 -1.77 -17.46 15.13
C ASP A 166 -0.75 -16.74 14.24
N PRO A 167 -0.13 -17.43 13.28
CA PRO A 167 0.93 -16.83 12.45
C PRO A 167 0.41 -16.07 11.24
N CYS A 168 -0.87 -15.68 11.22
CA CYS A 168 -1.54 -15.13 10.05
C CYS A 168 -1.88 -13.65 10.21
N GLY A 169 -0.97 -12.87 10.79
CA GLY A 169 -1.11 -11.41 10.93
C GLY A 169 -0.89 -10.64 9.62
N VAL A 170 -0.52 -11.35 8.55
CA VAL A 170 -0.29 -10.77 7.22
C VAL A 170 -1.02 -11.60 6.17
N ILE A 171 -1.66 -10.92 5.21
CA ILE A 171 -2.24 -11.57 4.02
C ILE A 171 -1.50 -11.09 2.77
N CYS A 172 -1.53 -11.89 1.71
CA CYS A 172 -0.89 -11.55 0.44
C CYS A 172 -1.83 -11.85 -0.73
N PRO A 173 -2.88 -11.04 -0.91
CA PRO A 173 -3.84 -11.28 -1.98
C PRO A 173 -3.26 -10.91 -3.34
N PHE A 174 -3.41 -11.79 -4.34
CA PHE A 174 -2.97 -11.50 -5.70
C PHE A 174 -4.02 -10.67 -6.42
N GLY A 175 -3.59 -9.53 -6.96
CA GLY A 175 -4.46 -8.65 -7.74
C GLY A 175 -3.64 -7.53 -8.37
N ALA A 176 -4.32 -6.63 -9.05
CA ALA A 176 -3.67 -5.42 -9.59
C ALA A 176 -2.94 -4.63 -8.49
N GLY A 177 -1.92 -3.88 -8.86
CA GLY A 177 -1.13 -3.11 -7.89
C GLY A 177 -2.00 -2.27 -6.96
N CYS A 178 -2.94 -1.51 -7.51
CA CYS A 178 -3.83 -0.67 -6.68
C CYS A 178 -4.70 -1.49 -5.72
N SER A 179 -5.04 -2.72 -6.08
CA SER A 179 -5.82 -3.61 -5.22
C SER A 179 -4.99 -4.01 -3.99
N SER A 180 -3.79 -4.56 -4.20
CA SER A 180 -2.97 -5.05 -3.10
C SER A 180 -2.34 -3.92 -2.27
N VAL A 181 -2.10 -2.74 -2.86
CA VAL A 181 -1.42 -1.63 -2.18
C VAL A 181 -2.39 -0.74 -1.41
N PHE A 182 -3.62 -0.54 -1.90
CA PHE A 182 -4.56 0.42 -1.30
C PHE A 182 -5.91 -0.20 -0.93
N HIS A 183 -6.52 -0.98 -1.83
CA HIS A 183 -7.88 -1.48 -1.61
C HIS A 183 -7.93 -2.52 -0.47
N TYR A 184 -7.07 -3.55 -0.51
CA TYR A 184 -7.06 -4.56 0.56
C TYR A 184 -6.68 -3.95 1.93
N PRO A 185 -5.70 -3.03 2.05
CA PRO A 185 -5.46 -2.35 3.33
C PRO A 185 -6.68 -1.57 3.83
N TRP A 186 -7.43 -0.92 2.93
CA TRP A 186 -8.67 -0.26 3.30
C TRP A 186 -9.72 -1.27 3.79
N LEU A 187 -9.85 -2.43 3.13
CA LEU A 187 -10.77 -3.49 3.56
C LEU A 187 -10.40 -3.99 4.95
N GLU A 188 -9.11 -4.20 5.21
CA GLU A 188 -8.62 -4.65 6.52
C GLU A 188 -8.90 -3.59 7.61
N GLN A 189 -8.92 -2.30 7.27
CA GLN A 189 -9.31 -1.26 8.22
C GLN A 189 -10.77 -1.41 8.67
N GLN A 190 -11.63 -2.04 7.85
CA GLN A 190 -13.03 -2.30 8.21
C GLN A 190 -13.20 -3.60 9.01
N SER A 191 -12.16 -4.43 9.10
CA SER A 191 -12.21 -5.73 9.76
C SER A 191 -12.15 -5.61 11.30
N ASP A 192 -12.73 -6.60 11.99
CA ASP A 192 -12.60 -6.72 13.46
C ASP A 192 -11.23 -7.28 13.85
N ASP A 193 -10.58 -8.06 12.95
CA ASP A 193 -9.23 -8.58 13.15
C ASP A 193 -8.35 -8.15 11.97
N PRO A 194 -7.96 -6.86 11.92
CA PRO A 194 -7.24 -6.35 10.78
C PRO A 194 -5.86 -6.96 10.61
N LYS A 195 -5.53 -7.32 9.37
CA LYS A 195 -4.25 -7.91 9.00
C LYS A 195 -3.43 -6.92 8.18
N ALA A 196 -2.12 -7.03 8.27
CA ALA A 196 -1.25 -6.30 7.35
C ALA A 196 -1.34 -6.96 5.97
N VAL A 197 -1.08 -6.19 4.91
CA VAL A 197 -1.21 -6.66 3.52
C VAL A 197 0.14 -6.54 2.82
N LEU A 198 0.69 -7.69 2.42
CA LEU A 198 1.89 -7.73 1.57
C LEU A 198 1.42 -7.64 0.12
N GLY A 199 2.02 -6.75 -0.67
CA GLY A 199 1.51 -6.46 -2.00
C GLY A 199 2.56 -6.07 -3.02
N LEU A 200 2.06 -5.58 -4.16
CA LEU A 200 2.85 -5.13 -5.29
C LEU A 200 3.54 -6.30 -6.04
N PHE A 201 2.84 -7.43 -6.12
CA PHE A 201 3.28 -8.57 -6.93
C PHE A 201 2.61 -8.61 -8.32
N ASP A 202 1.86 -7.58 -8.67
CA ASP A 202 1.30 -7.36 -10.00
C ASP A 202 2.45 -7.04 -10.98
N PRO A 203 2.72 -7.92 -11.97
CA PRO A 203 3.83 -7.66 -12.91
C PRO A 203 3.74 -6.32 -13.63
N SER A 204 2.55 -5.84 -13.94
CA SER A 204 2.37 -4.58 -14.66
C SER A 204 2.69 -3.35 -13.82
N ALA A 205 2.67 -3.46 -12.49
CA ALA A 205 3.01 -2.38 -11.59
C ALA A 205 4.48 -2.42 -11.12
N ARG A 206 5.20 -3.52 -11.39
CA ARG A 206 6.59 -3.67 -10.95
C ARG A 206 7.52 -2.56 -11.45
N PRO A 207 7.38 -2.05 -12.69
CA PRO A 207 8.24 -0.95 -13.13
C PRO A 207 8.10 0.35 -12.35
N CYS A 208 7.08 0.48 -11.48
CA CYS A 208 6.86 1.70 -10.68
C CYS A 208 7.80 1.81 -9.48
N VAL A 209 8.53 0.75 -9.14
CA VAL A 209 9.42 0.70 -7.98
C VAL A 209 10.73 -0.03 -8.35
N PRO A 210 11.81 0.13 -7.57
CA PRO A 210 13.01 -0.69 -7.76
C PRO A 210 12.71 -2.19 -7.65
N VAL A 211 13.54 -3.01 -8.30
CA VAL A 211 13.31 -4.47 -8.43
C VAL A 211 13.23 -5.19 -7.08
N ASP A 212 13.90 -4.67 -6.07
CA ASP A 212 13.96 -5.25 -4.73
C ASP A 212 12.99 -4.61 -3.73
N VAL A 213 12.07 -3.75 -4.22
CA VAL A 213 11.06 -3.09 -3.37
C VAL A 213 9.69 -3.74 -3.59
N VAL A 214 9.02 -4.08 -2.51
CA VAL A 214 7.61 -4.48 -2.50
C VAL A 214 6.87 -3.63 -1.47
N THR A 215 5.56 -3.81 -1.32
CA THR A 215 4.80 -3.06 -0.32
C THR A 215 4.36 -3.94 0.83
N MET A 216 4.32 -3.35 2.02
CA MET A 216 3.59 -3.91 3.15
C MET A 216 2.75 -2.77 3.71
N ALA A 217 1.45 -2.99 3.81
CA ALA A 217 0.52 -1.99 4.28
C ALA A 217 -0.13 -2.42 5.59
N PHE A 218 -0.38 -1.46 6.46
CA PHE A 218 -1.08 -1.71 7.72
C PHE A 218 -2.33 -0.83 7.75
N PRO A 219 -3.52 -1.41 8.00
CA PRO A 219 -4.67 -0.58 8.36
C PRO A 219 -4.35 0.18 9.64
N MET A 220 -4.86 1.42 9.77
CA MET A 220 -4.48 2.28 10.91
C MET A 220 -4.78 1.64 12.27
N LYS A 221 -5.92 0.94 12.40
CA LYS A 221 -6.27 0.23 13.65
C LYS A 221 -5.15 -0.71 14.12
N LYS A 222 -4.51 -1.41 13.17
CA LYS A 222 -3.41 -2.32 13.47
C LYS A 222 -2.11 -1.55 13.68
N PHE A 223 -1.87 -0.52 12.87
CA PHE A 223 -0.60 0.23 12.93
C PHE A 223 -0.43 0.97 14.26
N GLU A 224 -1.51 1.55 14.78
CA GLU A 224 -1.47 2.21 16.11
C GLU A 224 -1.03 1.23 17.20
N LYS A 225 -1.57 -0.01 17.17
CA LYS A 225 -1.16 -1.06 18.11
C LYS A 225 0.33 -1.41 17.93
N VAL A 226 0.75 -1.56 16.66
CA VAL A 226 2.15 -1.86 16.33
C VAL A 226 3.09 -0.81 16.94
N ILE A 227 2.78 0.47 16.78
CA ILE A 227 3.60 1.55 17.37
C ILE A 227 3.63 1.39 18.90
N GLY A 228 2.49 1.08 19.50
CA GLY A 228 2.36 0.96 20.95
C GLY A 228 3.24 -0.12 21.59
N PHE A 229 3.48 -1.24 20.89
CA PHE A 229 4.33 -2.32 21.42
C PHE A 229 5.68 -2.47 20.71
N MET A 230 6.02 -1.57 19.82
CA MET A 230 7.26 -1.68 19.03
C MET A 230 8.51 -1.72 19.94
N GLU A 231 8.50 -0.99 21.04
CA GLU A 231 9.59 -0.96 22.02
C GLU A 231 9.64 -2.21 22.93
N GLU A 232 8.72 -3.17 22.76
CA GLU A 232 8.73 -4.46 23.45
C GLU A 232 9.09 -5.61 22.47
N SER A 233 9.22 -5.29 21.19
CA SER A 233 9.33 -6.27 20.12
C SER A 233 10.77 -6.71 19.86
N PHE A 234 10.92 -7.70 18.95
CA PHE A 234 12.22 -8.16 18.45
C PHE A 234 13.10 -7.00 17.93
N LEU A 235 12.48 -5.94 17.42
CA LEU A 235 13.19 -4.86 16.72
C LEU A 235 14.08 -4.01 17.63
N ILE A 236 13.89 -4.06 18.95
CA ILE A 236 14.75 -3.31 19.87
C ILE A 236 15.89 -4.17 20.45
N THR A 237 15.98 -5.42 20.00
CA THR A 237 16.98 -6.35 20.56
C THR A 237 18.33 -6.21 19.87
N GLY A 238 19.39 -6.54 20.60
CA GLY A 238 20.74 -6.63 20.01
C GLY A 238 20.82 -7.70 18.91
N THR A 239 19.90 -8.64 18.88
CA THR A 239 19.80 -9.64 17.80
C THR A 239 19.38 -8.97 16.49
N TRP A 240 18.35 -8.12 16.52
CA TRP A 240 17.92 -7.37 15.32
C TRP A 240 19.06 -6.49 14.79
N GLU A 241 19.74 -5.77 15.69
CA GLU A 241 20.88 -4.93 15.31
C GLU A 241 21.97 -5.75 14.59
N LYS A 242 22.30 -6.94 15.13
CA LYS A 242 23.30 -7.82 14.52
C LYS A 242 22.84 -8.33 13.14
N VAL A 243 21.55 -8.68 13.01
CA VAL A 243 20.95 -9.11 11.75
C VAL A 243 21.09 -8.00 10.70
N MET A 244 20.69 -6.77 11.04
CA MET A 244 20.75 -5.65 10.10
C MET A 244 22.20 -5.35 9.66
N LYS A 245 23.17 -5.44 10.58
CA LYS A 245 24.58 -5.28 10.25
C LYS A 245 25.08 -6.36 9.29
N LYS A 246 24.65 -7.61 9.48
CA LYS A 246 25.03 -8.71 8.58
C LYS A 246 24.42 -8.52 7.18
N ILE A 247 23.14 -8.10 7.12
CA ILE A 247 22.47 -7.83 5.84
C ILE A 247 23.20 -6.70 5.08
N ALA A 248 23.55 -5.62 5.78
CA ALA A 248 24.27 -4.50 5.16
C ALA A 248 25.62 -4.95 4.57
N ARG A 249 26.36 -5.80 5.29
CA ARG A 249 27.62 -6.36 4.80
C ARG A 249 27.40 -7.24 3.56
N SER A 250 26.39 -8.11 3.61
CA SER A 250 26.05 -8.99 2.48
C SER A 250 25.70 -8.18 1.24
N ASN A 251 24.88 -7.16 1.41
CA ASN A 251 24.47 -6.29 0.29
C ASN A 251 25.69 -5.59 -0.32
N ALA A 252 26.63 -5.11 0.50
CA ALA A 252 27.85 -4.46 0.02
C ALA A 252 28.73 -5.41 -0.79
N LEU A 253 28.76 -6.71 -0.45
CA LEU A 253 29.54 -7.71 -1.17
C LEU A 253 28.91 -8.11 -2.51
N HIS A 254 27.58 -7.97 -2.64
CA HIS A 254 26.85 -8.40 -3.81
C HIS A 254 26.36 -7.23 -4.69
N SER A 255 26.74 -6.00 -4.35
CA SER A 255 26.42 -4.85 -5.20
C SER A 255 27.30 -4.89 -6.46
N PRO A 256 26.73 -4.69 -7.66
CA PRO A 256 27.48 -4.71 -8.92
C PRO A 256 28.49 -3.57 -9.02
#